data_82758766cdf160a2af535f55947a1725
#
_entry.id   82758766cdf160a2af535f55947a1725
#
_cell.length_a   1.000
_cell.length_b   1.000
_cell.length_c   1.000
_cell.angle_alpha   90.00
_cell.angle_beta   90.00
_cell.angle_gamma   90.00
#
_symmetry.space_group_name_H-M   'P 1'
#
loop_
_entity.id
_entity.type
_entity.pdbx_description
1 polymer ?
#
loop_
_entity_poly.entity_id
_entity_poly.type
_entity_poly.pdbx_seq_one_letter_code
_entity_poly.pdbx_strand_id
1 'polypeptide(L)'
;MKRFLVLPVLLLSLILSACSGSSAPTVEAQTDTTEQTSSQQSSVLEQKDTQGAVVVTVTPVNLDNPGETLDFKVSMKTHSVELDMDLPSLSTLSTDTGVTLPGSAWNGPKGGHHVEGTLSFPAQKDGRSLLEGAKVITLKIQNVDAPERVFSWDVQN
;
A
#
# COMPACT_ATOMS: atom_id res chain seq x y z
N MET A 1 42.43 -41.18 1.38
CA MET A 1 42.28 -42.58 1.80
C MET A 1 41.13 -42.68 2.79
N LYS A 2 40.32 -43.64 2.61
CA LYS A 2 39.20 -44.26 3.32
C LYS A 2 37.81 -43.79 2.87
N ARG A 3 37.33 -44.62 1.99
CA ARG A 3 35.94 -44.87 1.61
C ARG A 3 35.18 -45.52 2.81
N PHE A 4 33.94 -45.16 3.03
CA PHE A 4 32.93 -46.12 3.54
C PHE A 4 31.59 -45.77 2.93
N LEU A 5 31.17 -46.70 2.18
CA LEU A 5 29.93 -46.95 1.46
C LEU A 5 29.05 -47.80 2.37
N VAL A 6 27.82 -47.42 2.67
CA VAL A 6 26.74 -48.38 3.03
C VAL A 6 25.39 -47.82 2.58
N LEU A 7 24.81 -48.48 1.64
CA LEU A 7 23.40 -48.61 1.24
C LEU A 7 22.92 -49.96 1.80
N PRO A 8 21.66 -50.37 1.84
CA PRO A 8 20.34 -49.79 1.69
C PRO A 8 19.37 -50.26 2.79
N VAL A 9 18.10 -49.79 2.85
CA VAL A 9 16.93 -50.68 3.05
C VAL A 9 15.63 -50.00 2.60
N LEU A 10 15.03 -50.64 1.67
CA LEU A 10 13.72 -50.53 1.07
C LEU A 10 12.65 -50.99 2.07
N LEU A 11 11.56 -50.22 2.25
CA LEU A 11 10.30 -50.79 2.74
C LEU A 11 9.10 -50.09 2.18
N LEU A 12 8.49 -50.80 1.25
CA LEU A 12 7.25 -50.60 0.57
C LEU A 12 6.09 -50.90 1.51
N SER A 13 5.15 -50.00 1.70
CA SER A 13 3.86 -50.29 2.32
C SER A 13 2.75 -49.55 1.60
N LEU A 14 2.07 -50.27 0.72
CA LEU A 14 0.74 -49.92 0.17
C LEU A 14 -0.29 -50.14 1.30
N ILE A 15 -1.12 -49.15 1.54
CA ILE A 15 -2.45 -49.35 2.14
C ILE A 15 -3.47 -48.58 1.28
N LEU A 16 -4.24 -49.36 0.49
CA LEU A 16 -5.52 -48.92 -0.05
C LEU A 16 -6.55 -48.91 1.07
N SER A 17 -7.25 -47.84 1.25
CA SER A 17 -8.52 -47.82 1.95
C SER A 17 -9.52 -46.95 1.18
N ALA A 18 -10.37 -47.64 0.45
CA ALA A 18 -11.55 -47.06 -0.19
C ALA A 18 -12.68 -46.98 0.86
N CYS A 19 -13.26 -45.81 1.06
CA CYS A 19 -14.58 -45.68 1.66
C CYS A 19 -15.41 -44.71 0.80
N SER A 20 -16.37 -45.30 0.09
CA SER A 20 -17.52 -44.66 -0.51
C SER A 20 -18.39 -44.02 0.58
N GLY A 21 -18.67 -42.73 0.47
CA GLY A 21 -19.67 -42.02 1.25
C GLY A 21 -20.29 -40.95 0.39
N SER A 22 -21.43 -41.29 -0.22
CA SER A 22 -22.27 -40.39 -1.01
C SER A 22 -23.00 -39.45 -0.03
N SER A 23 -22.73 -38.15 -0.10
CA SER A 23 -23.59 -37.10 0.49
C SER A 23 -23.51 -35.89 -0.41
N ALA A 24 -24.67 -35.50 -0.93
CA ALA A 24 -24.86 -34.34 -1.80
C ALA A 24 -24.40 -33.03 -1.12
N PRO A 25 -23.70 -32.12 -1.84
CA PRO A 25 -23.40 -30.82 -1.30
C PRO A 25 -24.62 -29.90 -1.45
N THR A 26 -25.11 -29.41 -0.32
CA THR A 26 -25.91 -28.20 -0.23
C THR A 26 -25.05 -27.04 -0.73
N VAL A 27 -25.54 -26.35 -1.73
CA VAL A 27 -24.93 -25.13 -2.28
C VAL A 27 -25.15 -24.01 -1.28
N GLU A 28 -24.19 -23.75 -0.42
CA GLU A 28 -24.06 -22.44 0.25
C GLU A 28 -23.29 -21.51 -0.69
N ALA A 29 -23.97 -20.46 -1.12
CA ALA A 29 -23.40 -19.36 -1.89
C ALA A 29 -22.34 -18.65 -1.02
N GLN A 30 -21.07 -18.91 -1.32
CA GLN A 30 -19.98 -18.07 -0.79
C GLN A 30 -19.91 -16.77 -1.60
N THR A 31 -20.44 -15.73 -0.98
CA THR A 31 -20.23 -14.34 -1.38
C THR A 31 -18.87 -13.90 -0.81
N ASP A 32 -17.79 -14.19 -1.48
CA ASP A 32 -16.44 -13.78 -1.05
C ASP A 32 -15.56 -13.45 -2.28
N THR A 33 -15.98 -12.43 -3.03
CA THR A 33 -15.19 -11.99 -4.21
C THR A 33 -14.83 -10.51 -4.18
N THR A 34 -15.26 -9.74 -3.18
CA THR A 34 -15.09 -8.28 -3.20
C THR A 34 -13.84 -7.80 -2.44
N GLU A 35 -13.36 -8.53 -1.42
CA GLU A 35 -12.19 -8.09 -0.62
C GLU A 35 -10.85 -8.41 -1.28
N GLN A 36 -10.77 -9.46 -2.08
CA GLN A 36 -9.51 -9.88 -2.69
C GLN A 36 -9.09 -8.99 -3.88
N THR A 37 -10.04 -8.37 -4.57
CA THR A 37 -9.76 -7.44 -5.69
C THR A 37 -9.22 -6.12 -5.18
N SER A 38 -9.74 -5.58 -4.09
CA SER A 38 -9.28 -4.32 -3.51
C SER A 38 -7.86 -4.42 -2.92
N SER A 39 -7.51 -5.56 -2.32
CA SER A 39 -6.18 -5.79 -1.76
C SER A 39 -5.10 -5.92 -2.82
N GLN A 40 -5.40 -6.50 -3.98
CA GLN A 40 -4.46 -6.62 -5.09
C GLN A 40 -4.24 -5.29 -5.81
N GLN A 41 -5.28 -4.48 -5.98
CA GLN A 41 -5.17 -3.17 -6.62
C GLN A 41 -4.36 -2.19 -5.74
N SER A 42 -4.56 -2.22 -4.43
CA SER A 42 -3.75 -1.41 -3.50
C SER A 42 -2.27 -1.75 -3.54
N SER A 43 -1.89 -3.01 -3.71
CA SER A 43 -0.48 -3.42 -3.79
C SER A 43 0.22 -2.98 -5.07
N VAL A 44 -0.52 -2.81 -6.17
CA VAL A 44 0.01 -2.32 -7.46
C VAL A 44 0.31 -0.82 -7.41
N LEU A 45 -0.46 -0.07 -6.62
CA LEU A 45 -0.32 1.38 -6.48
C LEU A 45 0.63 1.79 -5.34
N GLU A 46 1.09 0.84 -4.52
CA GLU A 46 2.03 1.12 -3.44
C GLU A 46 3.40 1.53 -3.98
N GLN A 47 3.91 2.64 -3.47
CA GLN A 47 5.26 3.10 -3.76
C GLN A 47 6.06 3.25 -2.46
N LYS A 48 7.34 2.92 -2.53
CA LYS A 48 8.24 2.90 -1.39
C LYS A 48 9.49 3.72 -1.67
N ASP A 49 9.85 4.56 -0.71
CA ASP A 49 11.09 5.33 -0.70
C ASP A 49 11.92 4.96 0.54
N THR A 50 13.20 4.70 0.32
CA THR A 50 14.14 4.24 1.37
C THR A 50 15.31 5.20 1.58
N GLN A 51 15.13 6.46 1.25
CA GLN A 51 16.15 7.49 1.51
C GLN A 51 16.34 7.69 3.02
N GLY A 52 17.59 7.87 3.45
CA GLY A 52 17.93 8.09 4.86
C GLY A 52 17.62 6.86 5.74
N ALA A 53 17.37 7.11 7.02
CA ALA A 53 17.03 6.08 8.01
C ALA A 53 15.52 5.81 8.13
N VAL A 54 14.68 6.59 7.44
CA VAL A 54 13.23 6.43 7.43
C VAL A 54 12.78 5.81 6.10
N VAL A 55 12.12 4.67 6.18
CA VAL A 55 11.41 4.07 5.04
C VAL A 55 10.00 4.65 5.00
N VAL A 56 9.63 5.25 3.87
CA VAL A 56 8.29 5.77 3.63
C VAL A 56 7.61 4.96 2.54
N THR A 57 6.41 4.49 2.83
CA THR A 57 5.55 3.77 1.87
C THR A 57 4.26 4.55 1.72
N VAL A 58 3.84 4.76 0.48
CA VAL A 58 2.62 5.51 0.14
C VAL A 58 1.75 4.71 -0.82
N THR A 59 0.46 4.65 -0.51
CA THR A 59 -0.55 4.00 -1.36
C THR A 59 -1.75 4.94 -1.48
N PRO A 60 -2.14 5.35 -2.70
CA PRO A 60 -3.37 6.10 -2.89
C PRO A 60 -4.59 5.22 -2.53
N VAL A 61 -5.61 5.84 -1.95
CA VAL A 61 -6.79 5.13 -1.43
C VAL A 61 -8.00 5.27 -2.37
N ASN A 62 -8.19 6.45 -2.94
CA ASN A 62 -9.44 6.79 -3.64
C ASN A 62 -9.23 7.58 -4.94
N LEU A 63 -8.15 7.33 -5.71
CA LEU A 63 -7.87 8.02 -6.96
C LEU A 63 -8.98 7.85 -8.00
N ASP A 64 -9.55 6.66 -8.10
CA ASP A 64 -10.59 6.35 -9.10
C ASP A 64 -11.95 6.97 -8.77
N ASN A 65 -12.18 7.30 -7.50
CA ASN A 65 -13.43 7.91 -7.04
C ASN A 65 -13.17 8.84 -5.86
N PRO A 66 -12.56 10.01 -6.08
CA PRO A 66 -12.28 10.98 -5.04
C PRO A 66 -13.58 11.54 -4.45
N GLY A 67 -13.63 11.65 -3.10
CA GLY A 67 -14.68 12.33 -2.39
C GLY A 67 -14.41 13.84 -2.29
N GLU A 68 -14.57 14.39 -1.09
CA GLU A 68 -14.13 15.76 -0.77
C GLU A 68 -12.61 15.86 -0.67
N THR A 69 -11.94 14.73 -0.39
CA THR A 69 -10.50 14.61 -0.26
C THR A 69 -9.93 13.53 -1.18
N LEU A 70 -8.67 13.71 -1.57
CA LEU A 70 -7.78 12.68 -2.09
C LEU A 70 -6.92 12.16 -0.95
N ASP A 71 -7.01 10.87 -0.70
CA ASP A 71 -6.45 10.22 0.47
C ASP A 71 -5.32 9.25 0.08
N PHE A 72 -4.25 9.30 0.89
CA PHE A 72 -3.09 8.44 0.74
C PHE A 72 -2.80 7.75 2.07
N LYS A 73 -2.73 6.43 2.05
CA LYS A 73 -2.19 5.67 3.17
C LYS A 73 -0.68 5.86 3.19
N VAL A 74 -0.15 6.37 4.31
CA VAL A 74 1.28 6.59 4.51
C VAL A 74 1.75 5.76 5.68
N SER A 75 2.81 4.98 5.47
CA SER A 75 3.51 4.25 6.52
C SER A 75 4.96 4.72 6.57
N MET A 76 5.43 5.08 7.77
CA MET A 76 6.82 5.46 8.03
C MET A 76 7.43 4.49 9.04
N LYS A 77 8.63 3.99 8.74
CA LYS A 77 9.34 3.02 9.60
C LYS A 77 10.80 3.40 9.72
N THR A 78 11.30 3.37 10.95
CA THR A 78 12.70 3.66 11.26
C THR A 78 13.14 2.92 12.52
N HIS A 79 14.44 2.97 12.82
CA HIS A 79 15.00 2.48 14.10
C HIS A 79 15.74 3.57 14.88
N SER A 80 15.85 4.79 14.34
CA SER A 80 16.72 5.83 14.89
C SER A 80 16.16 7.25 14.82
N VAL A 81 15.00 7.46 14.20
CA VAL A 81 14.38 8.77 14.02
C VAL A 81 13.05 8.82 14.76
N GLU A 82 12.80 9.87 15.53
CA GLU A 82 11.47 10.12 16.10
C GLU A 82 10.55 10.69 15.00
N LEU A 83 9.40 10.04 14.80
CA LEU A 83 8.46 10.38 13.71
C LEU A 83 7.33 11.28 14.23
N ASP A 84 7.66 12.50 14.65
CA ASP A 84 6.74 13.46 15.23
C ASP A 84 6.37 14.65 14.31
N MET A 85 6.85 14.61 13.05
CA MET A 85 6.66 15.67 12.08
C MET A 85 5.19 15.90 11.71
N ASP A 86 4.85 17.13 11.37
CA ASP A 86 3.53 17.52 10.87
C ASP A 86 3.42 17.26 9.35
N LEU A 87 3.06 16.03 8.97
CA LEU A 87 3.03 15.60 7.57
C LEU A 87 2.23 16.49 6.63
N PRO A 88 1.02 17.01 6.98
CA PRO A 88 0.30 17.91 6.11
C PRO A 88 1.11 19.14 5.68
N SER A 89 1.80 19.77 6.62
CA SER A 89 2.59 20.98 6.35
C SER A 89 3.84 20.71 5.50
N LEU A 90 4.34 19.45 5.51
CA LEU A 90 5.52 19.02 4.78
C LEU A 90 5.17 18.38 3.44
N SER A 91 3.88 18.28 3.10
CA SER A 91 3.41 17.54 1.93
C SER A 91 2.70 18.43 0.93
N THR A 92 2.96 18.18 -0.34
CA THR A 92 2.25 18.82 -1.46
C THR A 92 1.82 17.78 -2.49
N LEU A 93 0.60 17.94 -3.00
CA LEU A 93 0.08 17.16 -4.11
C LEU A 93 0.00 18.06 -5.34
N SER A 94 0.56 17.62 -6.46
CA SER A 94 0.55 18.35 -7.73
C SER A 94 0.11 17.46 -8.87
N THR A 95 -0.38 18.09 -9.94
CA THR A 95 -0.77 17.43 -11.19
C THR A 95 0.09 17.91 -12.34
N ASP A 96 0.16 17.14 -13.42
CA ASP A 96 0.81 17.52 -14.68
C ASP A 96 0.12 18.71 -15.37
N THR A 97 -1.12 19.05 -14.97
CA THR A 97 -1.82 20.28 -15.40
C THR A 97 -1.34 21.54 -14.66
N GLY A 98 -0.43 21.40 -13.69
CA GLY A 98 0.18 22.52 -12.95
C GLY A 98 -0.57 22.93 -11.67
N VAL A 99 -1.62 22.21 -11.28
CA VAL A 99 -2.28 22.47 -9.99
C VAL A 99 -1.43 21.92 -8.87
N THR A 100 -1.31 22.67 -7.76
CA THR A 100 -0.59 22.24 -6.56
C THR A 100 -1.41 22.61 -5.33
N LEU A 101 -1.52 21.68 -4.37
CA LEU A 101 -2.23 21.81 -3.10
C LEU A 101 -1.40 21.28 -1.94
N PRO A 102 -1.42 21.95 -0.77
CA PRO A 102 -0.81 21.43 0.44
C PRO A 102 -1.65 20.29 1.04
N GLY A 103 -1.03 19.47 1.88
CA GLY A 103 -1.75 18.52 2.73
C GLY A 103 -2.74 19.24 3.65
N SER A 104 -3.89 18.62 3.89
CA SER A 104 -4.97 19.19 4.70
C SER A 104 -5.15 18.51 6.04
N ALA A 105 -4.91 17.19 6.13
CA ALA A 105 -5.08 16.43 7.37
C ALA A 105 -4.17 15.21 7.43
N TRP A 106 -3.86 14.80 8.66
CA TRP A 106 -3.19 13.56 9.01
C TRP A 106 -3.91 12.90 10.18
N ASN A 107 -4.31 11.63 10.04
CA ASN A 107 -5.01 10.90 11.10
C ASN A 107 -4.14 9.86 11.83
N GLY A 108 -2.87 9.71 11.43
CA GLY A 108 -1.94 8.82 12.11
C GLY A 108 -1.42 9.39 13.43
N PRO A 109 -0.78 8.55 14.26
CA PRO A 109 -0.17 9.00 15.50
C PRO A 109 1.00 9.95 15.24
N LYS A 110 1.39 10.70 16.27
CA LYS A 110 2.63 11.47 16.32
C LYS A 110 3.61 10.79 17.26
N GLY A 111 4.85 10.66 16.78
CA GLY A 111 5.93 10.07 17.55
C GLY A 111 6.05 8.55 17.40
N GLY A 112 7.23 8.04 17.80
CA GLY A 112 7.59 6.62 17.68
C GLY A 112 8.33 6.28 16.40
N HIS A 113 8.63 5.00 16.24
CA HIS A 113 9.47 4.50 15.15
C HIS A 113 8.67 3.76 14.05
N HIS A 114 7.40 3.55 14.25
CA HIS A 114 6.46 2.96 13.31
C HIS A 114 5.16 3.75 13.36
N VAL A 115 4.89 4.51 12.31
CA VAL A 115 3.73 5.39 12.20
C VAL A 115 2.98 5.06 10.91
N GLU A 116 1.68 4.89 11.01
CA GLU A 116 0.80 4.63 9.86
C GLU A 116 -0.49 5.44 10.01
N GLY A 117 -0.95 6.01 8.91
CA GLY A 117 -2.19 6.78 8.87
C GLY A 117 -2.56 7.20 7.46
N THR A 118 -3.58 8.03 7.36
CA THR A 118 -4.05 8.63 6.11
C THR A 118 -3.66 10.10 6.05
N LEU A 119 -2.98 10.47 4.99
CA LEU A 119 -2.66 11.84 4.62
C LEU A 119 -3.67 12.29 3.56
N SER A 120 -4.43 13.35 3.85
CA SER A 120 -5.50 13.85 3.01
C SER A 120 -5.13 15.16 2.35
N PHE A 121 -5.61 15.35 1.14
CA PHE A 121 -5.51 16.59 0.35
C PHE A 121 -6.91 17.00 -0.12
N PRO A 122 -7.20 18.30 -0.33
CA PRO A 122 -8.45 18.69 -0.98
C PRO A 122 -8.55 18.04 -2.37
N ALA A 123 -9.72 17.47 -2.70
CA ALA A 123 -9.94 16.90 -4.03
C ALA A 123 -10.30 17.98 -5.08
N GLN A 124 -10.52 19.20 -4.63
CA GLN A 124 -10.92 20.32 -5.47
C GLN A 124 -10.10 21.58 -5.18
N LYS A 125 -9.92 22.41 -6.22
CA LYS A 125 -9.40 23.75 -6.12
C LYS A 125 -10.30 24.70 -6.92
N ASP A 126 -10.77 25.78 -6.29
CA ASP A 126 -11.64 26.78 -6.90
C ASP A 126 -12.89 26.17 -7.56
N GLY A 127 -13.47 25.12 -6.93
CA GLY A 127 -14.67 24.41 -7.38
C GLY A 127 -14.44 23.44 -8.54
N ARG A 128 -13.20 23.17 -8.94
CA ARG A 128 -12.84 22.19 -9.96
C ARG A 128 -12.13 21.00 -9.36
N SER A 129 -12.39 19.81 -9.91
CA SER A 129 -11.67 18.61 -9.50
C SER A 129 -10.17 18.76 -9.76
N LEU A 130 -9.34 18.38 -8.78
CA LEU A 130 -7.89 18.33 -8.94
C LEU A 130 -7.46 17.41 -10.09
N LEU A 131 -8.21 16.33 -10.31
CA LEU A 131 -7.92 15.32 -11.33
C LEU A 131 -8.48 15.68 -12.71
N GLU A 132 -9.22 16.79 -12.86
CA GLU A 132 -9.78 17.20 -14.14
C GLU A 132 -8.68 17.45 -15.18
N GLY A 133 -8.64 16.60 -16.22
CA GLY A 133 -7.65 16.64 -17.29
C GLY A 133 -6.24 16.23 -16.90
N ALA A 134 -6.01 15.85 -15.65
CA ALA A 134 -4.71 15.34 -15.19
C ALA A 134 -4.49 13.91 -15.69
N LYS A 135 -3.27 13.58 -16.05
CA LYS A 135 -2.81 12.23 -16.38
C LYS A 135 -1.89 11.67 -15.30
N VAL A 136 -1.20 12.55 -14.59
CA VAL A 136 -0.26 12.18 -13.53
C VAL A 136 -0.50 13.05 -12.31
N ILE A 137 -0.51 12.43 -11.14
CA ILE A 137 -0.41 13.14 -9.87
C ILE A 137 0.91 12.80 -9.20
N THR A 138 1.45 13.77 -8.46
CA THR A 138 2.72 13.63 -7.75
C THR A 138 2.56 14.13 -6.33
N LEU A 139 2.79 13.25 -5.37
CA LEU A 139 2.92 13.59 -3.96
C LEU A 139 4.39 13.81 -3.62
N LYS A 140 4.69 14.95 -3.03
CA LYS A 140 6.00 15.27 -2.46
C LYS A 140 5.89 15.38 -0.96
N ILE A 141 6.83 14.77 -0.24
CA ILE A 141 6.97 14.87 1.21
C ILE A 141 8.39 15.36 1.49
N GLN A 142 8.50 16.50 2.19
CA GLN A 142 9.79 17.14 2.46
C GLN A 142 10.20 16.93 3.93
N ASN A 143 11.51 16.94 4.17
CA ASN A 143 12.12 16.97 5.51
C ASN A 143 11.72 15.79 6.43
N VAL A 144 11.42 14.63 5.85
CA VAL A 144 11.26 13.38 6.59
C VAL A 144 12.52 12.55 6.43
N ASP A 145 13.56 12.89 7.20
CA ASP A 145 14.92 12.29 7.14
C ASP A 145 15.51 12.17 5.71
N ALA A 146 14.99 13.01 4.82
CA ALA A 146 15.47 13.25 3.46
C ALA A 146 14.96 14.63 3.02
N PRO A 147 15.69 15.35 2.13
CA PRO A 147 15.24 16.66 1.67
C PRO A 147 13.87 16.62 0.98
N GLU A 148 13.65 15.65 0.11
CA GLU A 148 12.40 15.45 -0.61
C GLU A 148 12.21 13.98 -0.97
N ARG A 149 10.96 13.49 -0.86
CA ARG A 149 10.51 12.18 -1.35
C ARG A 149 9.40 12.40 -2.35
N VAL A 150 9.45 11.70 -3.49
CA VAL A 150 8.54 11.92 -4.62
C VAL A 150 7.87 10.61 -4.98
N PHE A 151 6.54 10.64 -5.04
CA PHE A 151 5.69 9.52 -5.42
C PHE A 151 4.75 9.96 -6.52
N SER A 152 4.60 9.20 -7.61
CA SER A 152 3.79 9.61 -8.75
C SER A 152 2.94 8.47 -9.28
N TRP A 153 1.69 8.75 -9.61
CA TRP A 153 0.75 7.76 -10.15
C TRP A 153 0.07 8.30 -11.40
N ASP A 154 -0.20 7.39 -12.32
CA ASP A 154 -1.07 7.68 -13.46
C ASP A 154 -2.52 7.76 -12.99
N VAL A 155 -3.24 8.76 -13.47
CA VAL A 155 -4.67 8.96 -13.26
C VAL A 155 -5.41 8.41 -14.46
N GLN A 156 -6.27 7.42 -14.24
CA GLN A 156 -7.13 6.89 -15.28
C GLN A 156 -8.42 7.72 -15.33
N ASN A 157 -8.60 8.45 -16.42
CA ASN A 157 -9.83 9.22 -16.71
C ASN A 157 -10.69 8.47 -17.72
#